data_9aefd16c20d92a5efdb502a846d93832
#
_entry.id   9aefd16c20d92a5efdb502a846d93832
#
_cell.length_a   1.000
_cell.length_b   1.000
_cell.length_c   1.000
_cell.angle_alpha   90.00
_cell.angle_beta   90.00
_cell.angle_gamma   90.00
#
_symmetry.space_group_name_H-M   'P 1'
#
loop_
_entity.id
_entity.type
_entity.pdbx_description
1 polymer ?
#
loop_
_entity_poly.entity_id
_entity_poly.type
_entity_poly.pdbx_seq_one_letter_code
_entity_poly.pdbx_strand_id
1 'polypeptide(L)'
;YATVPGFNNNFVAGANYFVVQDPSVTAGLRQAKLGELILLTIPQDSLKYAGWGSIKPIPKNYVLDLNEIANIQSATMTFNNYIEQQAIAHNLAYVDMNSFLKTIQKGIVFNGVTYSPTFVTGGAFSLDGVHLTPRGYALAANEMIRTINAHYKSTIPMIDVNKYNGIL
;
A
#
# COMPACT_ATOMS: atom_id res chain seq x y z
N TYR A 1 16.51 -12.53 22.73
CA TYR A 1 15.11 -12.54 23.20
C TYR A 1 14.76 -13.81 24.00
N ALA A 2 15.46 -14.91 23.84
CA ALA A 2 15.19 -16.16 24.58
C ALA A 2 15.17 -15.99 26.11
N THR A 3 15.80 -14.95 26.64
CA THR A 3 15.85 -14.64 28.07
C THR A 3 14.78 -13.64 28.52
N VAL A 4 13.95 -13.12 27.62
CA VAL A 4 12.87 -12.19 27.96
C VAL A 4 11.68 -12.96 28.50
N PRO A 5 11.26 -12.77 29.77
CA PRO A 5 10.13 -13.46 30.34
C PRO A 5 8.86 -13.27 29.53
N GLY A 6 8.15 -14.36 29.18
CA GLY A 6 6.92 -14.31 28.40
C GLY A 6 7.11 -14.17 26.89
N PHE A 7 8.34 -14.03 26.37
CA PHE A 7 8.58 -14.06 24.94
C PHE A 7 8.52 -15.51 24.42
N ASN A 8 7.57 -15.74 23.51
CA ASN A 8 7.48 -17.03 22.83
C ASN A 8 8.44 -17.02 21.63
N ASN A 9 9.54 -17.75 21.76
CA ASN A 9 10.59 -17.79 20.74
C ASN A 9 10.23 -18.83 19.66
N ASN A 10 9.69 -18.38 18.57
CA ASN A 10 9.34 -19.20 17.39
C ASN A 10 10.34 -19.02 16.24
N PHE A 11 11.58 -18.61 16.52
CA PHE A 11 12.60 -18.48 15.47
C PHE A 11 12.96 -19.84 14.86
N VAL A 12 13.09 -19.81 13.52
CA VAL A 12 13.52 -20.95 12.71
C VAL A 12 14.80 -20.61 11.98
N ALA A 13 15.49 -21.63 11.46
CA ALA A 13 16.63 -21.39 10.58
C ALA A 13 16.14 -20.71 9.28
N GLY A 14 16.79 -19.61 8.90
CA GLY A 14 16.43 -18.83 7.71
C GLY A 14 15.68 -17.54 8.02
N ALA A 15 14.76 -17.16 7.12
CA ALA A 15 14.00 -15.92 7.25
C ALA A 15 12.97 -15.99 8.38
N ASN A 16 12.90 -14.93 9.17
CA ASN A 16 11.95 -14.79 10.28
C ASN A 16 11.24 -13.44 10.18
N TYR A 17 10.05 -13.36 10.76
CA TYR A 17 9.38 -12.08 10.95
C TYR A 17 10.17 -11.20 11.93
N PHE A 18 10.11 -9.91 11.72
CA PHE A 18 10.72 -8.93 12.62
C PHE A 18 10.18 -9.05 14.04
N VAL A 19 11.03 -8.75 15.02
CA VAL A 19 10.58 -8.54 16.39
C VAL A 19 10.09 -7.11 16.53
N VAL A 20 8.90 -6.95 17.09
CA VAL A 20 8.19 -5.67 17.24
C VAL A 20 7.81 -5.46 18.70
N GLN A 21 7.74 -4.19 19.12
CA GLN A 21 7.16 -3.83 20.41
C GLN A 21 5.65 -4.07 20.37
N ASP A 22 5.13 -4.67 21.43
CA ASP A 22 3.69 -4.85 21.64
C ASP A 22 3.37 -4.74 23.13
N PRO A 23 2.88 -3.58 23.59
CA PRO A 23 2.52 -3.38 24.99
C PRO A 23 1.39 -4.28 25.49
N SER A 24 0.64 -4.90 24.60
CA SER A 24 -0.48 -5.78 24.96
C SER A 24 -0.06 -7.17 25.41
N VAL A 25 1.19 -7.56 25.18
CA VAL A 25 1.73 -8.84 25.63
C VAL A 25 2.66 -8.67 26.83
N THR A 26 2.70 -9.68 27.70
CA THR A 26 3.48 -9.64 28.96
C THR A 26 4.97 -9.34 28.74
N ALA A 27 5.54 -9.86 27.66
CA ALA A 27 6.95 -9.61 27.31
C ALA A 27 7.22 -8.18 26.76
N GLY A 28 6.17 -7.40 26.46
CA GLY A 28 6.29 -6.09 25.84
C GLY A 28 6.77 -6.11 24.37
N LEU A 29 7.03 -7.30 23.84
CA LEU A 29 7.50 -7.51 22.46
C LEU A 29 7.11 -8.91 21.96
N ARG A 30 7.01 -9.07 20.65
CA ARG A 30 6.73 -10.35 19.96
C ARG A 30 7.28 -10.35 18.54
N GLN A 31 7.27 -11.50 17.88
CA GLN A 31 7.43 -11.52 16.43
C GLN A 31 6.20 -10.90 15.75
N ALA A 32 6.43 -10.17 14.66
CA ALA A 32 5.35 -9.68 13.80
C ALA A 32 4.57 -10.86 13.22
N LYS A 33 3.29 -10.65 12.96
CA LYS A 33 2.40 -11.65 12.36
C LYS A 33 2.30 -11.44 10.85
N LEU A 34 1.98 -12.51 10.15
CA LEU A 34 1.66 -12.42 8.72
C LEU A 34 0.54 -11.39 8.49
N GLY A 35 0.77 -10.46 7.57
CA GLY A 35 -0.18 -9.40 7.23
C GLY A 35 0.00 -8.11 8.02
N GLU A 36 0.79 -8.08 9.08
CA GLU A 36 1.19 -6.83 9.73
C GLU A 36 2.16 -6.05 8.86
N LEU A 37 2.11 -4.72 8.94
CA LEU A 37 2.89 -3.83 8.09
C LEU A 37 3.88 -2.99 8.89
N ILE A 38 5.06 -2.81 8.32
CA ILE A 38 6.04 -1.84 8.81
C ILE A 38 5.87 -0.56 8.01
N LEU A 39 5.75 0.58 8.70
CA LEU A 39 5.57 1.88 8.06
C LEU A 39 6.82 2.28 7.27
N LEU A 40 6.62 2.87 6.09
CA LEU A 40 7.72 3.37 5.26
C LEU A 40 8.52 4.51 5.91
N THR A 41 7.95 5.18 6.91
CA THR A 41 8.61 6.23 7.69
C THR A 41 9.64 5.71 8.68
N ILE A 42 9.79 4.38 8.81
CA ILE A 42 10.82 3.79 9.69
C ILE A 42 12.23 4.23 9.23
N PRO A 43 13.10 4.67 10.14
CA PRO A 43 14.47 5.02 9.78
C PRO A 43 15.22 3.81 9.22
N GLN A 44 15.60 3.85 7.94
CA GLN A 44 16.26 2.73 7.26
C GLN A 44 17.59 2.34 7.91
N ASP A 45 18.34 3.30 8.43
CA ASP A 45 19.60 3.05 9.13
C ASP A 45 19.38 2.27 10.44
N SER A 46 18.23 2.45 11.08
CA SER A 46 17.88 1.70 12.28
C SER A 46 17.64 0.22 11.98
N LEU A 47 17.05 -0.10 10.83
CA LEU A 47 16.90 -1.48 10.37
C LEU A 47 18.24 -2.08 9.98
N LYS A 48 19.06 -1.34 9.19
CA LYS A 48 20.31 -1.84 8.60
C LYS A 48 21.43 -1.95 9.62
N TYR A 49 21.58 -0.97 10.51
CA TYR A 49 22.78 -0.82 11.32
C TYR A 49 22.53 -0.86 12.82
N ALA A 50 21.34 -0.47 13.30
CA ALA A 50 21.02 -0.47 14.74
C ALA A 50 20.30 -1.74 15.21
N GLY A 51 20.09 -2.71 14.31
CA GLY A 51 19.52 -4.03 14.61
C GLY A 51 18.03 -4.04 14.95
N TRP A 52 17.28 -3.02 14.50
CA TRP A 52 15.83 -3.02 14.68
C TRP A 52 15.18 -4.20 13.94
N GLY A 53 14.24 -4.85 14.62
CA GLY A 53 13.54 -6.01 14.12
C GLY A 53 14.27 -7.35 14.32
N SER A 54 15.55 -7.29 14.72
CA SER A 54 16.35 -8.48 15.01
C SER A 54 16.93 -8.46 16.42
N ILE A 55 17.88 -7.57 16.71
CA ILE A 55 18.54 -7.43 18.04
C ILE A 55 17.66 -6.59 18.97
N LYS A 56 17.02 -5.55 18.42
CA LYS A 56 16.10 -4.66 19.14
C LYS A 56 14.73 -4.73 18.47
N PRO A 57 13.62 -4.71 19.24
CA PRO A 57 12.30 -4.70 18.64
C PRO A 57 12.06 -3.38 17.88
N ILE A 58 11.34 -3.45 16.77
CA ILE A 58 10.83 -2.26 16.09
C ILE A 58 9.84 -1.56 17.02
N PRO A 59 9.96 -0.25 17.26
CA PRO A 59 9.01 0.48 18.09
C PRO A 59 7.58 0.40 17.54
N LYS A 60 6.57 0.30 18.43
CA LYS A 60 5.16 0.12 18.07
C LYS A 60 4.65 1.18 17.07
N ASN A 61 5.11 2.41 17.19
CA ASN A 61 4.70 3.51 16.31
C ASN A 61 5.12 3.35 14.84
N TYR A 62 5.94 2.35 14.51
CA TYR A 62 6.29 2.00 13.13
C TYR A 62 5.63 0.71 12.65
N VAL A 63 4.69 0.15 13.43
CA VAL A 63 4.04 -1.12 13.11
C VAL A 63 2.54 -0.93 13.09
N LEU A 64 1.90 -1.33 12.00
CA LEU A 64 0.45 -1.50 11.94
C LEU A 64 0.12 -2.97 12.21
N ASP A 65 -0.55 -3.22 13.31
CA ASP A 65 -1.08 -4.55 13.62
C ASP A 65 -2.36 -4.84 12.82
N LEU A 66 -2.81 -6.09 12.88
CA LEU A 66 -3.98 -6.53 12.10
C LEU A 66 -5.26 -5.77 12.46
N ASN A 67 -5.43 -5.33 13.71
CA ASN A 67 -6.60 -4.57 14.14
C ASN A 67 -6.55 -3.15 13.60
N GLU A 68 -5.39 -2.50 13.65
CA GLU A 68 -5.19 -1.17 13.07
C GLU A 68 -5.42 -1.19 11.56
N ILE A 69 -4.91 -2.22 10.86
CA ILE A 69 -5.14 -2.42 9.43
C ILE A 69 -6.64 -2.62 9.14
N ALA A 70 -7.33 -3.45 9.92
CA ALA A 70 -8.76 -3.67 9.76
C ALA A 70 -9.59 -2.38 9.98
N ASN A 71 -9.22 -1.58 10.98
CA ASN A 71 -9.85 -0.29 11.23
C ASN A 71 -9.67 0.70 10.09
N ILE A 72 -8.45 0.78 9.54
CA ILE A 72 -8.13 1.62 8.37
C ILE A 72 -8.95 1.17 7.15
N GLN A 73 -9.01 -0.13 6.90
CA GLN A 73 -9.78 -0.68 5.78
C GLN A 73 -11.29 -0.42 5.93
N SER A 74 -11.83 -0.60 7.13
CA SER A 74 -13.23 -0.32 7.43
C SER A 74 -13.58 1.15 7.24
N ALA A 75 -12.74 2.07 7.75
CA ALA A 75 -12.93 3.50 7.57
C ALA A 75 -12.85 3.88 6.08
N THR A 76 -11.89 3.33 5.35
CA THR A 76 -11.74 3.58 3.90
C THR A 76 -12.98 3.12 3.13
N MET A 77 -13.53 1.94 3.43
CA MET A 77 -14.77 1.47 2.82
C MET A 77 -15.95 2.39 3.13
N THR A 78 -16.08 2.82 4.39
CA THR A 78 -17.15 3.73 4.80
C THR A 78 -17.09 5.06 4.04
N PHE A 79 -15.89 5.65 3.91
CA PHE A 79 -15.69 6.88 3.15
C PHE A 79 -16.00 6.70 1.67
N ASN A 80 -15.52 5.63 1.04
CA ASN A 80 -15.76 5.37 -0.38
C ASN A 80 -17.24 5.15 -0.66
N ASN A 81 -17.95 4.38 0.19
CA ASN A 81 -19.38 4.18 0.07
C ASN A 81 -20.16 5.50 0.19
N TYR A 82 -19.79 6.36 1.12
CA TYR A 82 -20.40 7.67 1.26
C TYR A 82 -20.19 8.54 0.01
N ILE A 83 -18.96 8.60 -0.51
CA ILE A 83 -18.62 9.36 -1.73
C ILE A 83 -19.42 8.83 -2.92
N GLU A 84 -19.50 7.50 -3.09
CA GLU A 84 -20.29 6.88 -4.16
C GLU A 84 -21.78 7.25 -4.06
N GLN A 85 -22.37 7.16 -2.85
CA GLN A 85 -23.77 7.54 -2.64
C GLN A 85 -24.02 9.02 -2.96
N GLN A 86 -23.09 9.92 -2.60
CA GLN A 86 -23.21 11.33 -2.95
C GLN A 86 -23.09 11.56 -4.46
N ALA A 87 -22.16 10.85 -5.12
CA ALA A 87 -22.04 10.94 -6.56
C ALA A 87 -23.33 10.49 -7.27
N ILE A 88 -23.92 9.40 -6.84
CA ILE A 88 -25.23 8.90 -7.36
C ILE A 88 -26.33 9.93 -7.10
N ALA A 89 -26.46 10.45 -5.88
CA ALA A 89 -27.51 11.39 -5.51
C ALA A 89 -27.47 12.71 -6.31
N HIS A 90 -26.27 13.13 -6.69
CA HIS A 90 -26.02 14.35 -7.43
C HIS A 90 -25.75 14.13 -8.94
N ASN A 91 -25.92 12.89 -9.43
CA ASN A 91 -25.66 12.52 -10.82
C ASN A 91 -24.25 12.92 -11.29
N LEU A 92 -23.23 12.59 -10.47
CA LEU A 92 -21.81 12.86 -10.74
C LEU A 92 -21.09 11.58 -11.14
N ALA A 93 -20.07 11.71 -11.99
CA ALA A 93 -19.17 10.61 -12.28
C ALA A 93 -18.38 10.20 -11.02
N TYR A 94 -18.46 8.92 -10.64
CA TYR A 94 -17.71 8.35 -9.52
C TYR A 94 -16.51 7.54 -10.05
N VAL A 95 -15.33 7.90 -9.63
CA VAL A 95 -14.09 7.17 -9.98
C VAL A 95 -13.63 6.38 -8.77
N ASP A 96 -13.81 5.06 -8.79
CA ASP A 96 -13.32 4.18 -7.73
C ASP A 96 -11.80 3.95 -7.88
N MET A 97 -11.03 4.94 -7.43
CA MET A 97 -9.56 4.86 -7.46
C MET A 97 -9.01 3.76 -6.54
N ASN A 98 -9.73 3.39 -5.48
CA ASN A 98 -9.31 2.31 -4.58
C ASN A 98 -9.32 0.97 -5.31
N SER A 99 -10.40 0.65 -6.02
CA SER A 99 -10.48 -0.56 -6.83
C SER A 99 -9.53 -0.53 -8.02
N PHE A 100 -9.36 0.63 -8.66
CA PHE A 100 -8.40 0.78 -9.75
C PHE A 100 -6.96 0.50 -9.29
N LEU A 101 -6.51 1.05 -8.17
CA LEU A 101 -5.17 0.79 -7.63
C LEU A 101 -4.99 -0.68 -7.24
N LYS A 102 -6.04 -1.36 -6.74
CA LYS A 102 -6.01 -2.81 -6.50
C LYS A 102 -5.83 -3.62 -7.78
N THR A 103 -6.32 -3.14 -8.92
CA THR A 103 -6.05 -3.82 -10.21
C THR A 103 -4.58 -3.67 -10.61
N ILE A 104 -3.98 -2.50 -10.41
CA ILE A 104 -2.54 -2.29 -10.64
C ILE A 104 -1.71 -3.21 -9.73
N GLN A 105 -2.13 -3.43 -8.50
CA GLN A 105 -1.45 -4.35 -7.57
C GLN A 105 -1.43 -5.80 -8.08
N LYS A 106 -2.42 -6.22 -8.84
CA LYS A 106 -2.45 -7.55 -9.48
C LYS A 106 -1.67 -7.61 -10.79
N GLY A 107 -1.24 -6.48 -11.29
CA GLY A 107 -0.66 -6.31 -12.60
C GLY A 107 -1.71 -6.06 -13.68
N ILE A 108 -1.51 -5.03 -14.48
CA ILE A 108 -2.36 -4.70 -15.63
C ILE A 108 -1.52 -4.60 -16.89
N VAL A 109 -2.11 -4.98 -18.02
CA VAL A 109 -1.54 -4.73 -19.33
C VAL A 109 -2.28 -3.55 -19.98
N PHE A 110 -1.55 -2.51 -20.33
CA PHE A 110 -2.09 -1.35 -21.02
C PHE A 110 -1.21 -1.01 -22.23
N ASN A 111 -1.80 -0.95 -23.41
CA ASN A 111 -1.09 -0.74 -24.68
C ASN A 111 0.14 -1.67 -24.87
N GLY A 112 0.01 -2.95 -24.49
CA GLY A 112 1.07 -3.96 -24.62
C GLY A 112 2.17 -3.89 -23.57
N VAL A 113 2.09 -2.96 -22.61
CA VAL A 113 3.05 -2.84 -21.50
C VAL A 113 2.39 -3.33 -20.21
N THR A 114 3.11 -4.18 -19.46
CA THR A 114 2.67 -4.66 -18.16
C THR A 114 3.09 -3.66 -17.06
N TYR A 115 2.13 -3.28 -16.23
CA TYR A 115 2.34 -2.43 -15.04
C TYR A 115 2.01 -3.23 -13.80
N SER A 116 2.87 -3.12 -12.80
CA SER A 116 2.72 -3.84 -11.53
C SER A 116 3.19 -2.98 -10.36
N PRO A 117 2.92 -3.37 -9.11
CA PRO A 117 3.43 -2.66 -7.93
C PRO A 117 4.88 -2.99 -7.64
N THR A 118 5.55 -3.81 -8.47
CA THR A 118 6.93 -4.21 -8.23
C THR A 118 7.81 -2.96 -8.13
N PHE A 119 8.48 -2.83 -7.00
CA PHE A 119 9.33 -1.68 -6.72
C PHE A 119 10.39 -1.52 -7.81
N VAL A 120 10.60 -0.30 -8.28
CA VAL A 120 11.51 0.09 -9.37
C VAL A 120 11.09 -0.42 -10.76
N THR A 121 10.75 -1.70 -10.92
CA THR A 121 10.56 -2.32 -12.24
C THR A 121 9.11 -2.39 -12.69
N GLY A 122 8.15 -2.21 -11.79
CA GLY A 122 6.71 -2.29 -12.10
C GLY A 122 6.15 -1.12 -12.89
N GLY A 123 6.87 0.00 -12.93
CA GLY A 123 6.56 1.17 -13.76
C GLY A 123 5.36 2.01 -13.31
N ALA A 124 4.61 1.60 -12.29
CA ALA A 124 3.44 2.32 -11.80
C ALA A 124 3.75 3.24 -10.60
N PHE A 125 4.60 2.80 -9.67
CA PHE A 125 4.94 3.54 -8.46
C PHE A 125 6.38 4.06 -8.50
N SER A 126 6.59 5.24 -7.93
CA SER A 126 7.92 5.87 -7.81
C SER A 126 8.78 5.18 -6.76
N LEU A 127 10.03 5.64 -6.62
CA LEU A 127 10.99 5.08 -5.68
C LEU A 127 10.62 5.27 -4.21
N ASP A 128 9.68 6.14 -3.89
CA ASP A 128 9.17 6.29 -2.52
C ASP A 128 8.08 5.26 -2.15
N GLY A 129 7.60 4.49 -3.13
CA GLY A 129 6.58 3.45 -2.95
C GLY A 129 5.17 3.99 -2.67
N VAL A 130 4.96 5.31 -2.73
CA VAL A 130 3.68 6.00 -2.43
C VAL A 130 3.16 6.76 -3.66
N HIS A 131 3.96 7.65 -4.22
CA HIS A 131 3.57 8.41 -5.41
C HIS A 131 3.64 7.55 -6.66
N LEU A 132 2.81 7.89 -7.62
CA LEU A 132 2.86 7.25 -8.93
C LEU A 132 4.02 7.84 -9.76
N THR A 133 4.53 7.07 -10.70
CA THR A 133 5.40 7.59 -11.76
C THR A 133 4.58 8.46 -12.73
N PRO A 134 5.19 9.24 -13.63
CA PRO A 134 4.46 9.92 -14.69
C PRO A 134 3.57 8.98 -15.51
N ARG A 135 4.02 7.75 -15.78
CA ARG A 135 3.19 6.70 -16.40
C ARG A 135 2.04 6.25 -15.51
N GLY A 136 2.29 6.05 -14.23
CA GLY A 136 1.25 5.70 -13.26
C GLY A 136 0.18 6.78 -13.16
N TYR A 137 0.55 8.05 -13.17
CA TYR A 137 -0.39 9.17 -13.22
C TYR A 137 -1.18 9.21 -14.54
N ALA A 138 -0.55 8.90 -15.68
CA ALA A 138 -1.25 8.80 -16.95
C ALA A 138 -2.29 7.66 -16.96
N LEU A 139 -1.98 6.51 -16.35
CA LEU A 139 -2.95 5.44 -16.14
C LEU A 139 -4.12 5.87 -15.27
N ALA A 140 -3.86 6.54 -14.14
CA ALA A 140 -4.89 7.05 -13.26
C ALA A 140 -5.77 8.11 -13.95
N ALA A 141 -5.17 9.02 -14.72
CA ALA A 141 -5.90 9.99 -15.52
C ALA A 141 -6.80 9.32 -16.58
N ASN A 142 -6.33 8.27 -17.22
CA ASN A 142 -7.13 7.50 -18.17
C ASN A 142 -8.34 6.83 -17.50
N GLU A 143 -8.20 6.33 -16.29
CA GLU A 143 -9.34 5.79 -15.54
C GLU A 143 -10.38 6.89 -15.24
N MET A 144 -9.93 8.09 -14.87
CA MET A 144 -10.82 9.25 -14.70
C MET A 144 -11.51 9.63 -16.02
N ILE A 145 -10.76 9.75 -17.12
CA ILE A 145 -11.30 10.09 -18.45
C ILE A 145 -12.34 9.03 -18.88
N ARG A 146 -12.04 7.75 -18.71
CA ARG A 146 -12.95 6.66 -19.05
C ARG A 146 -14.26 6.77 -18.30
N THR A 147 -14.19 7.03 -16.99
CA THR A 147 -15.38 7.19 -16.14
C THR A 147 -16.20 8.42 -16.50
N ILE A 148 -15.53 9.56 -16.75
CA ILE A 148 -16.18 10.81 -17.19
C ILE A 148 -16.87 10.58 -18.55
N ASN A 149 -16.17 10.01 -19.51
CA ASN A 149 -16.76 9.74 -20.83
C ASN A 149 -17.96 8.82 -20.75
N ALA A 150 -17.89 7.76 -19.93
CA ALA A 150 -18.99 6.83 -19.75
C ALA A 150 -20.22 7.52 -19.11
N HIS A 151 -20.01 8.32 -18.06
CA HIS A 151 -21.10 8.97 -17.31
C HIS A 151 -21.75 10.11 -18.08
N TYR A 152 -20.94 11.04 -18.61
CA TYR A 152 -21.44 12.24 -19.27
C TYR A 152 -21.60 12.10 -20.80
N LYS A 153 -21.33 10.91 -21.37
CA LYS A 153 -21.34 10.66 -22.81
C LYS A 153 -20.39 11.59 -23.58
N SER A 154 -19.30 11.96 -22.93
CA SER A 154 -18.27 12.81 -23.54
C SER A 154 -17.25 11.98 -24.32
N THR A 155 -16.41 12.66 -25.09
CA THR A 155 -15.39 12.05 -25.96
C THR A 155 -14.00 12.61 -25.70
N ILE A 156 -13.66 12.80 -24.42
CA ILE A 156 -12.33 13.26 -24.02
C ILE A 156 -11.31 12.22 -24.48
N PRO A 157 -10.25 12.62 -25.22
CA PRO A 157 -9.26 11.67 -25.70
C PRO A 157 -8.45 11.04 -24.56
N MET A 158 -8.16 9.76 -24.68
CA MET A 158 -7.29 9.05 -23.73
C MET A 158 -5.84 9.49 -23.91
N ILE A 159 -5.11 9.48 -22.80
CA ILE A 159 -3.69 9.80 -22.76
C ILE A 159 -2.88 8.61 -23.27
N ASP A 160 -1.92 8.84 -24.14
CA ASP A 160 -0.93 7.84 -24.53
C ASP A 160 0.09 7.66 -23.39
N VAL A 161 -0.10 6.63 -22.60
CA VAL A 161 0.71 6.33 -21.41
C VAL A 161 2.19 6.10 -21.77
N ASN A 162 2.47 5.59 -22.97
CA ASN A 162 3.83 5.28 -23.40
C ASN A 162 4.70 6.51 -23.68
N LYS A 163 4.10 7.70 -23.77
CA LYS A 163 4.84 8.98 -23.89
C LYS A 163 5.45 9.46 -22.57
N TYR A 164 5.15 8.80 -21.46
CA TYR A 164 5.61 9.20 -20.13
C TYR A 164 6.65 8.22 -19.59
N ASN A 165 7.55 8.73 -18.75
CA ASN A 165 8.58 7.91 -18.12
C ASN A 165 7.99 7.03 -17.01
N GLY A 166 8.45 5.79 -16.96
CA GLY A 166 8.07 4.81 -15.93
C GLY A 166 9.01 4.75 -14.73
N ILE A 167 10.13 5.45 -14.80
CA ILE A 167 11.12 5.60 -13.71
C ILE A 167 11.61 7.04 -13.80
N LEU A 168 11.72 7.69 -12.65
CA LEU A 168 12.38 8.98 -12.50
C LEU A 168 13.81 8.75 -12.03
#